data_fa695ca1c868399597273dec5c08162c
#
_entry.id   fa695ca1c868399597273dec5c08162c
#
_cell.length_a   1.000
_cell.length_b   1.000
_cell.length_c   1.000
_cell.angle_alpha   90.00
_cell.angle_beta   90.00
_cell.angle_gamma   90.00
#
_symmetry.space_group_name_H-M   'P 1'
#
loop_
_entity.id
_entity.type
_entity.pdbx_description
1 polymer ?
#
loop_
_entity_poly.entity_id
_entity_poly.type
_entity_poly.pdbx_seq_one_letter_code
_entity_poly.pdbx_strand_id
1 'polypeptide(L)'
;MNAGDALKPFRIARVSPEGMKVWAKFLHDPNPIHLDPAVVKAKGLGERVINQGPANLAYLINMLQAAIPGGFIESLEVRYVDNVFGDEAVEAGGTVRGVTPGPSKRRIACDVWLRAEARPVLTGTATVAILNWL
;
A
#
# COMPACT_ATOMS: atom_id res chain seq x y z
N MET A 1 -7.39 -0.84 20.77
CA MET A 1 -6.74 0.01 19.75
C MET A 1 -7.02 1.46 20.13
N ASN A 2 -5.98 2.24 20.28
CA ASN A 2 -6.03 3.61 20.78
C ASN A 2 -5.18 4.54 19.88
N ALA A 3 -5.43 5.84 20.01
CA ALA A 3 -4.58 6.83 19.34
C ALA A 3 -3.11 6.63 19.75
N GLY A 4 -2.23 6.63 18.76
CA GLY A 4 -0.80 6.38 18.92
C GLY A 4 -0.36 4.94 18.72
N ASP A 5 -1.28 3.97 18.69
CA ASP A 5 -0.94 2.58 18.45
C ASP A 5 -0.41 2.39 17.03
N ALA A 6 0.71 1.68 16.91
CA ALA A 6 1.23 1.27 15.61
C ALA A 6 0.40 0.12 15.05
N LEU A 7 0.07 0.19 13.76
CA LEU A 7 -0.54 -0.92 13.05
C LEU A 7 0.51 -1.99 12.76
N LYS A 8 0.11 -3.26 12.86
CA LYS A 8 1.00 -4.37 12.49
C LYS A 8 1.41 -4.21 11.02
N PRO A 9 2.71 -4.16 10.73
CA PRO A 9 3.15 -3.94 9.35
C PRO A 9 2.93 -5.17 8.47
N PHE A 10 2.78 -4.91 7.17
CA PHE A 10 2.75 -5.92 6.11
C PHE A 10 4.01 -5.77 5.27
N ARG A 11 4.71 -6.87 5.02
CA ARG A 11 6.01 -6.86 4.34
C ARG A 11 6.02 -7.77 3.13
N ILE A 12 6.65 -7.30 2.06
CA ILE A 12 7.03 -8.10 0.89
C ILE A 12 8.56 -8.09 0.83
N ALA A 13 9.17 -9.26 0.93
CA ALA A 13 10.63 -9.38 0.94
C ALA A 13 11.26 -8.96 -0.40
N ARG A 14 10.55 -9.22 -1.51
CA ARG A 14 11.00 -8.92 -2.85
C ARG A 14 9.81 -8.66 -3.76
N VAL A 15 9.74 -7.46 -4.34
CA VAL A 15 8.74 -7.16 -5.37
C VAL A 15 9.15 -7.84 -6.68
N SER A 16 8.35 -8.80 -7.14
CA SER A 16 8.67 -9.66 -8.25
C SER A 16 8.45 -8.98 -9.61
N PRO A 17 9.47 -8.88 -10.47
CA PRO A 17 9.27 -8.44 -11.86
C PRO A 17 8.32 -9.36 -12.64
N GLU A 18 8.32 -10.66 -12.36
CA GLU A 18 7.38 -11.61 -12.95
C GLU A 18 5.93 -11.31 -12.52
N GLY A 19 5.74 -10.90 -11.27
CA GLY A 19 4.44 -10.44 -10.77
C GLY A 19 3.92 -9.21 -11.49
N MET A 20 4.79 -8.30 -11.90
CA MET A 20 4.41 -7.12 -12.68
C MET A 20 3.81 -7.49 -14.04
N LYS A 21 4.27 -8.59 -14.66
CA LYS A 21 3.69 -9.11 -15.90
C LYS A 21 2.26 -9.60 -15.70
N VAL A 22 1.99 -10.23 -14.55
CA VAL A 22 0.64 -10.65 -14.16
C VAL A 22 -0.26 -9.45 -13.93
N TRP A 23 0.23 -8.43 -13.20
CA TRP A 23 -0.49 -7.18 -12.99
C TRP A 23 -0.80 -6.46 -14.30
N ALA A 24 0.16 -6.41 -15.24
CA ALA A 24 -0.04 -5.79 -16.55
C ALA A 24 -1.22 -6.42 -17.31
N LYS A 25 -1.34 -7.74 -17.29
CA LYS A 25 -2.47 -8.45 -17.88
C LYS A 25 -3.78 -8.16 -17.16
N PHE A 26 -3.79 -8.25 -15.84
CA PHE A 26 -4.98 -8.03 -15.01
C PHE A 26 -5.53 -6.61 -15.16
N LEU A 27 -4.64 -5.61 -15.18
CA LEU A 27 -5.01 -4.21 -15.29
C LEU A 27 -5.22 -3.74 -16.73
N HIS A 28 -4.95 -4.59 -17.73
CA HIS A 28 -4.86 -4.18 -19.14
C HIS A 28 -3.93 -2.96 -19.31
N ASP A 29 -2.82 -2.96 -18.60
CA ASP A 29 -1.83 -1.89 -18.61
C ASP A 29 -0.56 -2.34 -19.34
N PRO A 30 -0.40 -1.93 -20.62
CA PRO A 30 0.75 -2.34 -21.43
C PRO A 30 1.97 -1.42 -21.24
N ASN A 31 1.96 -0.50 -20.28
CA ASN A 31 3.05 0.46 -20.12
C ASN A 31 4.38 -0.27 -19.89
N PRO A 32 5.35 -0.11 -20.80
CA PRO A 32 6.59 -0.87 -20.78
C PRO A 32 7.51 -0.54 -19.59
N ILE A 33 7.27 0.53 -18.82
CA ILE A 33 8.05 0.81 -17.61
C ILE A 33 7.89 -0.28 -16.55
N HIS A 34 6.81 -1.04 -16.60
CA HIS A 34 6.56 -2.19 -15.71
C HIS A 34 7.17 -3.49 -16.22
N LEU A 35 7.62 -3.52 -17.48
CA LEU A 35 7.94 -4.76 -18.19
C LEU A 35 9.37 -4.80 -18.75
N ASP A 36 9.95 -3.65 -19.08
CA ASP A 36 11.23 -3.55 -19.80
C ASP A 36 12.18 -2.57 -19.11
N PRO A 37 13.28 -3.05 -18.49
CA PRO A 37 14.26 -2.19 -17.85
C PRO A 37 14.92 -1.19 -18.80
N ALA A 38 15.09 -1.56 -20.09
CA ALA A 38 15.68 -0.68 -21.07
C ALA A 38 14.82 0.57 -21.32
N VAL A 39 13.50 0.43 -21.29
CA VAL A 39 12.56 1.56 -21.41
C VAL A 39 12.65 2.46 -20.19
N VAL A 40 12.71 1.90 -18.99
CA VAL A 40 12.88 2.64 -17.73
C VAL A 40 14.15 3.49 -17.80
N LYS A 41 15.26 2.89 -18.22
CA LYS A 41 16.56 3.57 -18.37
C LYS A 41 16.49 4.68 -19.43
N ALA A 42 15.91 4.40 -20.58
CA ALA A 42 15.77 5.38 -21.67
C ALA A 42 14.94 6.60 -21.26
N LYS A 43 13.97 6.42 -20.35
CA LYS A 43 13.15 7.51 -19.80
C LYS A 43 13.81 8.24 -18.63
N GLY A 44 14.99 7.83 -18.19
CA GLY A 44 15.66 8.43 -17.03
C GLY A 44 14.99 8.15 -15.69
N LEU A 45 14.22 7.06 -15.59
CA LEU A 45 13.44 6.72 -14.39
C LEU A 45 14.17 5.74 -13.47
N GLY A 46 15.33 5.24 -13.87
CA GLY A 46 16.11 4.25 -13.11
C GLY A 46 16.60 3.14 -14.02
N GLU A 47 16.95 1.98 -13.44
CA GLU A 47 17.54 0.86 -14.17
C GLU A 47 16.74 -0.44 -14.04
N ARG A 48 15.69 -0.43 -13.24
CA ARG A 48 14.82 -1.61 -12.99
C ARG A 48 13.38 -1.27 -13.32
N VAL A 49 12.60 -2.31 -13.65
CA VAL A 49 11.16 -2.15 -13.87
C VAL A 49 10.47 -1.56 -12.64
N ILE A 50 9.44 -0.79 -12.89
CA ILE A 50 8.69 -0.05 -11.88
C ILE A 50 7.40 -0.81 -11.58
N ASN A 51 7.08 -1.01 -10.30
CA ASN A 51 5.85 -1.66 -9.88
C ASN A 51 4.64 -0.78 -10.21
N GLN A 52 3.53 -1.42 -10.57
CA GLN A 52 2.28 -0.71 -10.86
C GLN A 52 1.75 0.01 -9.61
N GLY A 53 1.23 1.22 -9.79
CA GLY A 53 0.62 1.99 -8.70
C GLY A 53 -0.49 1.24 -7.96
N PRO A 54 -1.45 0.58 -8.65
CA PRO A 54 -2.46 -0.25 -7.98
C PRO A 54 -1.89 -1.40 -7.16
N ALA A 55 -0.76 -1.99 -7.55
CA ALA A 55 -0.09 -3.02 -6.75
C ALA A 55 0.47 -2.45 -5.44
N ASN A 56 1.06 -1.26 -5.49
CA ASN A 56 1.54 -0.55 -4.30
C ASN A 56 0.38 -0.24 -3.34
N LEU A 57 -0.75 0.21 -3.88
CA LEU A 57 -1.96 0.46 -3.10
C LEU A 57 -2.49 -0.82 -2.45
N ALA A 58 -2.43 -1.95 -3.15
CA ALA A 58 -2.87 -3.24 -2.62
C ALA A 58 -2.08 -3.66 -1.38
N TYR A 59 -0.80 -3.31 -1.26
CA TYR A 59 -0.01 -3.60 -0.05
C TYR A 59 -0.55 -2.85 1.17
N LEU A 60 -1.00 -1.59 1.00
CA LEU A 60 -1.65 -0.83 2.08
C LEU A 60 -3.00 -1.45 2.47
N ILE A 61 -3.80 -1.87 1.49
CA ILE A 61 -5.08 -2.52 1.75
C ILE A 61 -4.86 -3.82 2.52
N ASN A 62 -3.91 -4.64 2.12
CA ASN A 62 -3.56 -5.88 2.83
C ASN A 62 -3.10 -5.60 4.26
N MET A 63 -2.30 -4.56 4.47
CA MET A 63 -1.86 -4.14 5.79
C MET A 63 -3.05 -3.77 6.68
N LEU A 64 -3.96 -2.93 6.18
CA LEU A 64 -5.14 -2.50 6.94
C LEU A 64 -6.05 -3.68 7.29
N GLN A 65 -6.30 -4.59 6.36
CA GLN A 65 -7.13 -5.77 6.59
C GLN A 65 -6.51 -6.73 7.61
N ALA A 66 -5.19 -6.90 7.58
CA ALA A 66 -4.48 -7.76 8.52
C ALA A 66 -4.35 -7.12 9.92
N ALA A 67 -4.14 -5.80 9.97
CA ALA A 67 -3.98 -5.08 11.23
C ALA A 67 -5.30 -4.83 11.97
N ILE A 68 -6.41 -4.74 11.22
CA ILE A 68 -7.75 -4.44 11.74
C ILE A 68 -8.72 -5.54 11.25
N PRO A 69 -8.64 -6.75 11.80
CA PRO A 69 -9.50 -7.87 11.38
C PRO A 69 -10.98 -7.54 11.54
N GLY A 70 -11.77 -7.90 10.53
CA GLY A 70 -13.20 -7.59 10.50
C GLY A 70 -13.53 -6.14 10.15
N GLY A 71 -12.51 -5.33 9.91
CA GLY A 71 -12.69 -3.94 9.53
C GLY A 71 -13.10 -3.77 8.06
N PHE A 72 -13.91 -2.76 7.81
CA PHE A 72 -14.29 -2.32 6.48
C PHE A 72 -13.62 -0.97 6.19
N ILE A 73 -12.82 -0.90 5.12
CA ILE A 73 -12.16 0.35 4.72
C ILE A 73 -13.23 1.27 4.11
N GLU A 74 -13.64 2.30 4.85
CA GLU A 74 -14.60 3.30 4.37
C GLU A 74 -13.95 4.34 3.47
N SER A 75 -12.70 4.71 3.75
CA SER A 75 -11.93 5.63 2.93
C SER A 75 -10.44 5.32 2.99
N LEU A 76 -9.76 5.57 1.90
CA LEU A 76 -8.31 5.47 1.77
C LEU A 76 -7.87 6.51 0.76
N GLU A 77 -7.14 7.52 1.23
CA GLU A 77 -6.55 8.56 0.40
C GLU A 77 -5.04 8.44 0.46
N VAL A 78 -4.40 8.36 -0.70
CA VAL A 78 -2.95 8.21 -0.79
C VAL A 78 -2.34 9.20 -1.77
N ARG A 79 -1.10 9.55 -1.50
CA ARG A 79 -0.23 10.29 -2.40
C ARG A 79 0.93 9.38 -2.80
N TYR A 80 1.15 9.23 -4.10
CA TYR A 80 2.30 8.54 -4.66
C TYR A 80 3.48 9.52 -4.70
N VAL A 81 4.51 9.26 -3.89
CA VAL A 81 5.65 10.16 -3.73
C VAL A 81 6.94 9.64 -4.33
N ASP A 82 7.00 8.34 -4.63
CA ASP A 82 8.14 7.70 -5.31
C ASP A 82 7.72 6.36 -5.92
N ASN A 83 8.64 5.74 -6.65
CA ASN A 83 8.44 4.45 -7.30
C ASN A 83 8.94 3.29 -6.43
N VAL A 84 8.32 2.13 -6.61
CA VAL A 84 8.85 0.84 -6.16
C VAL A 84 9.46 0.14 -7.36
N PHE A 85 10.70 -0.25 -7.26
CA PHE A 85 11.41 -0.96 -8.32
C PHE A 85 11.39 -2.47 -8.11
N GLY A 86 11.54 -3.22 -9.19
CA GLY A 86 11.70 -4.66 -9.14
C GLY A 86 12.82 -5.06 -8.17
N ASP A 87 12.60 -6.17 -7.47
CA ASP A 87 13.51 -6.75 -6.47
C ASP A 87 13.65 -5.97 -5.15
N GLU A 88 13.02 -4.82 -4.99
CA GLU A 88 13.02 -4.11 -3.72
C GLU A 88 12.13 -4.80 -2.67
N ALA A 89 12.53 -4.68 -1.40
CA ALA A 89 11.67 -5.01 -0.27
C ALA A 89 10.75 -3.84 0.04
N VAL A 90 9.49 -4.12 0.36
CA VAL A 90 8.52 -3.09 0.76
C VAL A 90 7.89 -3.41 2.11
N GLU A 91 7.54 -2.37 2.84
CA GLU A 91 6.83 -2.43 4.09
C GLU A 91 5.68 -1.43 4.09
N ALA A 92 4.47 -1.91 4.33
CA ALA A 92 3.30 -1.08 4.59
C ALA A 92 3.04 -1.03 6.09
N GLY A 93 2.71 0.15 6.59
CA GLY A 93 2.42 0.35 8.00
C GLY A 93 1.57 1.58 8.24
N GLY A 94 1.33 1.87 9.50
CA GLY A 94 0.53 3.03 9.88
C GLY A 94 0.45 3.21 11.39
N THR A 95 -0.24 4.26 11.77
CA THR A 95 -0.49 4.62 13.17
C THR A 95 -1.94 5.03 13.33
N VAL A 96 -2.57 4.59 14.40
CA VAL A 96 -3.92 5.02 14.75
C VAL A 96 -3.90 6.48 15.19
N ARG A 97 -4.69 7.32 14.54
CA ARG A 97 -4.88 8.74 14.92
C ARG A 97 -5.93 8.91 15.98
N GLY A 98 -6.96 8.07 15.92
CA GLY A 98 -8.07 8.12 16.86
C GLY A 98 -9.11 7.07 16.58
N VAL A 99 -9.96 6.83 17.57
CA VAL A 99 -11.09 5.92 17.48
C VAL A 99 -12.35 6.70 17.87
N THR A 100 -13.33 6.73 16.97
CA THR A 100 -14.61 7.39 17.20
C THR A 100 -15.69 6.34 17.40
N PRO A 101 -16.31 6.25 18.59
CA PRO A 101 -17.42 5.33 18.81
C PRO A 101 -18.67 5.80 18.07
N GLY A 102 -19.55 4.86 17.78
CA GLY A 102 -20.85 5.10 17.19
C GLY A 102 -21.86 4.05 17.65
N PRO A 103 -23.14 4.21 17.31
CA PRO A 103 -24.22 3.33 17.84
C PRO A 103 -24.13 1.89 17.33
N SER A 104 -23.65 1.67 16.11
CA SER A 104 -23.56 0.33 15.51
C SER A 104 -22.13 -0.06 15.13
N LYS A 105 -21.24 0.90 14.98
CA LYS A 105 -19.85 0.70 14.59
C LYS A 105 -18.97 1.80 15.18
N ARG A 106 -17.70 1.47 15.40
CA ARG A 106 -16.66 2.45 15.68
C ARG A 106 -15.80 2.66 14.45
N ARG A 107 -15.25 3.84 14.30
CA ARG A 107 -14.33 4.20 13.20
C ARG A 107 -12.93 4.43 13.72
N ILE A 108 -11.97 3.83 13.05
CA ILE A 108 -10.54 3.96 13.35
C ILE A 108 -9.93 4.80 12.25
N ALA A 109 -9.46 5.99 12.60
CA ALA A 109 -8.71 6.86 11.70
C ALA A 109 -7.23 6.56 11.81
N CYS A 110 -6.55 6.39 10.66
CA CYS A 110 -5.15 6.01 10.61
C CYS A 110 -4.36 6.92 9.68
N ASP A 111 -3.11 7.20 10.04
CA ASP A 111 -2.09 7.57 9.07
C ASP A 111 -1.47 6.29 8.51
N VAL A 112 -1.24 6.24 7.21
CA VAL A 112 -0.70 5.06 6.54
C VAL A 112 0.47 5.44 5.64
N TRP A 113 1.36 4.48 5.42
CA TRP A 113 2.54 4.65 4.59
C TRP A 113 2.99 3.34 3.95
N LEU A 114 3.68 3.45 2.81
CA LEU A 114 4.44 2.39 2.17
C LEU A 114 5.88 2.87 2.00
N ARG A 115 6.83 2.02 2.31
CA ARG A 115 8.27 2.26 2.11
C ARG A 115 8.87 1.15 1.27
N ALA A 116 9.78 1.52 0.37
CA ALA A 116 10.63 0.60 -0.37
C ALA A 116 12.07 0.86 0.03
N GLU A 117 12.77 -0.15 0.58
CA GLU A 117 14.14 -0.02 1.11
C GLU A 117 14.27 1.19 2.06
N ALA A 118 13.30 1.37 2.96
CA ALA A 118 13.17 2.50 3.90
C ALA A 118 12.89 3.87 3.26
N ARG A 119 12.74 3.95 1.93
CA ARG A 119 12.38 5.18 1.21
C ARG A 119 10.85 5.33 1.17
N PRO A 120 10.28 6.50 1.51
CA PRO A 120 8.83 6.72 1.39
C PRO A 120 8.36 6.59 -0.06
N VAL A 121 7.28 5.84 -0.28
CA VAL A 121 6.69 5.59 -1.61
C VAL A 121 5.24 6.04 -1.66
N LEU A 122 4.45 5.71 -0.64
CA LEU A 122 3.08 6.19 -0.46
C LEU A 122 2.94 6.79 0.93
N THR A 123 2.16 7.84 1.02
CA THR A 123 1.68 8.41 2.29
C THR A 123 0.20 8.70 2.19
N GLY A 124 -0.52 8.59 3.29
CA GLY A 124 -1.94 8.85 3.24
C GLY A 124 -2.67 8.66 4.56
N THR A 125 -3.97 8.62 4.45
CA THR A 125 -4.90 8.42 5.57
C THR A 125 -5.95 7.38 5.22
N ALA A 126 -6.43 6.67 6.22
CA ALA A 126 -7.51 5.70 6.07
C ALA A 126 -8.52 5.84 7.21
N THR A 127 -9.77 5.50 6.92
CA THR A 127 -10.79 5.27 7.93
C THR A 127 -11.31 3.85 7.79
N VAL A 128 -11.21 3.08 8.86
CA VAL A 128 -11.68 1.69 8.93
C VAL A 128 -12.81 1.60 9.94
N ALA A 129 -13.95 1.10 9.53
CA ALA A 129 -15.09 0.85 10.40
C ALA A 129 -15.10 -0.58 10.89
N ILE A 130 -15.35 -0.79 12.18
CA ILE A 130 -15.60 -2.09 12.78
C ILE A 130 -16.99 -2.08 13.42
N LEU A 131 -17.77 -3.11 13.16
CA LEU A 131 -19.07 -3.32 13.78
C LEU A 131 -18.89 -3.63 15.28
N ASN A 132 -19.77 -3.08 16.11
CA ASN A 132 -19.63 -3.18 17.58
C ASN A 132 -19.80 -4.61 18.12
N TRP A 133 -20.34 -5.54 17.33
CA TRP A 133 -20.54 -6.93 17.71
C TRP A 133 -19.49 -7.91 17.16
N LEU A 134 -18.43 -7.38 16.56
CA LEU A 134 -17.28 -8.18 16.08
C LEU A 134 -16.14 -8.19 17.08
#